data_f5adc28d5259c092b9f5f134cc12cd7c
#
_entry.id   f5adc28d5259c092b9f5f134cc12cd7c
#
_cell.length_a   1.000
_cell.length_b   1.000
_cell.length_c   1.000
_cell.angle_alpha   90.00
_cell.angle_beta   90.00
_cell.angle_gamma   90.00
#
_symmetry.space_group_name_H-M   'P 1'
#
loop_
_entity.id
_entity.type
_entity.pdbx_description
1 polymer ?
#
loop_
_entity_poly.entity_id
_entity_poly.type
_entity_poly.pdbx_seq_one_letter_code
_entity_poly.pdbx_strand_id
1 'polypeptide(L)'
;GSDAPWDGKTMGEIQVRGPFITGSYHEVPVAEDKFTRDGWLRTGDVATMDALGFLRITDRTKDLIKSGGEWISSVDLENALMAHPLIAEAAVIAIPDEKWSERPLACIVVKPGQDAPLADALGAHLMQHGFAKWQCPDRYEVIDAVPRTSTGKFWKLKLRERFPR
;
A
#
# COMPACT_ATOMS: atom_id res chain seq x y z
N GLY A 1 11.00 5.42 -17.44
CA GLY A 1 11.15 6.02 -16.13
C GLY A 1 12.62 6.26 -15.84
N SER A 2 12.92 7.20 -14.97
CA SER A 2 14.27 7.42 -14.44
C SER A 2 14.47 6.57 -13.18
N ASP A 3 15.72 6.27 -12.84
CA ASP A 3 16.05 5.61 -11.58
C ASP A 3 15.65 6.49 -10.39
N ALA A 4 15.14 5.88 -9.33
CA ALA A 4 14.83 6.58 -8.09
C ALA A 4 16.13 6.98 -7.38
N PRO A 5 16.25 8.22 -6.82
CA PRO A 5 17.41 8.62 -6.06
C PRO A 5 17.54 7.81 -4.75
N TRP A 6 18.78 7.64 -4.27
CA TRP A 6 19.08 6.94 -3.02
C TRP A 6 18.98 7.89 -1.81
N ASP A 7 17.80 8.51 -1.65
CA ASP A 7 17.55 9.53 -0.62
C ASP A 7 16.79 8.99 0.61
N GLY A 8 16.45 7.70 0.60
CA GLY A 8 15.66 7.04 1.64
C GLY A 8 14.18 7.44 1.66
N LYS A 9 13.71 8.23 0.70
CA LYS A 9 12.35 8.82 0.68
C LYS A 9 11.61 8.55 -0.63
N THR A 10 12.28 8.74 -1.75
CA THR A 10 11.66 8.58 -3.07
C THR A 10 11.36 7.09 -3.33
N MET A 11 10.10 6.79 -3.56
CA MET A 11 9.64 5.44 -3.85
C MET A 11 9.86 5.08 -5.32
N GLY A 12 10.31 3.83 -5.56
CA GLY A 12 10.46 3.27 -6.89
C GLY A 12 10.10 1.78 -6.91
N GLU A 13 9.67 1.27 -8.08
CA GLU A 13 9.45 -0.17 -8.26
C GLU A 13 10.80 -0.89 -8.31
N ILE A 14 10.93 -1.97 -7.53
CA ILE A 14 12.11 -2.83 -7.57
C ILE A 14 12.12 -3.61 -8.88
N GLN A 15 13.20 -3.45 -9.64
CA GLN A 15 13.46 -4.21 -10.86
C GLN A 15 14.75 -5.00 -10.68
N VAL A 16 14.74 -6.26 -11.11
CA VAL A 16 15.88 -7.17 -10.94
C VAL A 16 16.26 -7.85 -12.23
N ARG A 17 17.57 -8.04 -12.43
CA ARG A 17 18.12 -8.79 -13.57
C ARG A 17 19.39 -9.52 -13.15
N GLY A 18 19.55 -10.74 -13.58
CA GLY A 18 20.76 -11.53 -13.30
C GLY A 18 20.59 -12.99 -13.67
N PRO A 19 21.66 -13.79 -13.60
CA PRO A 19 21.65 -15.20 -14.02
C PRO A 19 20.72 -16.11 -13.21
N PHE A 20 20.33 -15.68 -12.00
CA PHE A 20 19.42 -16.42 -11.11
C PHE A 20 17.99 -15.88 -11.14
N ILE A 21 17.72 -14.85 -11.96
CA ILE A 21 16.39 -14.27 -12.11
C ILE A 21 15.69 -14.95 -13.27
N THR A 22 14.42 -15.35 -13.06
CA THR A 22 13.64 -15.98 -14.14
C THR A 22 13.50 -15.06 -15.35
N GLY A 23 13.63 -15.62 -16.53
CA GLY A 23 13.34 -14.93 -17.80
C GLY A 23 11.90 -15.11 -18.28
N SER A 24 11.14 -16.06 -17.68
CA SER A 24 9.74 -16.33 -18.02
C SER A 24 9.05 -17.14 -16.93
N TYR A 25 7.73 -17.24 -17.01
CA TYR A 25 6.93 -18.11 -16.17
C TYR A 25 6.46 -19.33 -17.00
N HIS A 26 6.43 -20.50 -16.37
CA HIS A 26 6.03 -21.74 -17.02
C HIS A 26 4.57 -21.65 -17.53
N GLU A 27 4.36 -21.97 -18.82
CA GLU A 27 3.06 -21.96 -19.51
C GLU A 27 2.24 -20.65 -19.37
N VAL A 28 2.85 -19.57 -18.93
CA VAL A 28 2.21 -18.26 -18.90
C VAL A 28 2.79 -17.42 -20.03
N PRO A 29 1.96 -16.90 -20.97
CA PRO A 29 2.45 -15.93 -21.94
C PRO A 29 3.18 -14.81 -21.19
N VAL A 30 4.33 -14.41 -21.67
CA VAL A 30 5.10 -13.30 -21.09
C VAL A 30 4.19 -12.07 -21.19
N ALA A 31 3.60 -11.64 -20.07
CA ALA A 31 2.87 -10.41 -20.02
C ALA A 31 3.86 -9.27 -20.30
N GLU A 32 3.61 -8.46 -21.32
CA GLU A 32 4.50 -7.36 -21.75
C GLU A 32 4.86 -6.41 -20.62
N ASP A 33 4.02 -6.35 -19.56
CA ASP A 33 4.20 -5.53 -18.36
C ASP A 33 5.13 -6.14 -17.29
N LYS A 34 5.50 -7.45 -17.42
CA LYS A 34 6.35 -8.14 -16.43
C LYS A 34 7.83 -7.87 -16.59
N PHE A 35 8.26 -7.50 -17.78
CA PHE A 35 9.65 -7.20 -18.07
C PHE A 35 9.76 -5.83 -18.72
N THR A 36 10.85 -5.12 -18.42
CA THR A 36 11.22 -3.92 -19.17
C THR A 36 11.75 -4.30 -20.55
N ARG A 37 11.86 -3.34 -21.46
CA ARG A 37 12.38 -3.58 -22.84
C ARG A 37 13.81 -4.11 -22.86
N ASP A 38 14.60 -3.79 -21.82
CA ASP A 38 15.98 -4.21 -21.63
C ASP A 38 16.13 -5.44 -20.71
N GLY A 39 15.02 -6.14 -20.42
CA GLY A 39 14.99 -7.45 -19.78
C GLY A 39 15.08 -7.45 -18.25
N TRP A 40 14.73 -6.36 -17.56
CA TRP A 40 14.57 -6.37 -16.11
C TRP A 40 13.20 -6.90 -15.73
N LEU A 41 13.15 -7.84 -14.77
CA LEU A 41 11.91 -8.31 -14.17
C LEU A 41 11.36 -7.25 -13.22
N ARG A 42 10.13 -6.85 -13.43
CA ARG A 42 9.34 -6.01 -12.52
C ARG A 42 8.81 -6.88 -11.40
N THR A 43 9.26 -6.66 -10.16
CA THR A 43 8.85 -7.48 -9.02
C THR A 43 7.42 -7.17 -8.56
N GLY A 44 6.95 -5.97 -8.85
CA GLY A 44 5.70 -5.43 -8.31
C GLY A 44 5.80 -4.97 -6.86
N ASP A 45 6.99 -4.98 -6.28
CA ASP A 45 7.26 -4.42 -4.96
C ASP A 45 7.84 -3.01 -5.13
N VAL A 46 7.41 -2.08 -4.27
CA VAL A 46 7.86 -0.69 -4.22
C VAL A 46 8.71 -0.50 -2.98
N ALA A 47 9.82 0.21 -3.15
CA ALA A 47 10.77 0.46 -2.07
C ALA A 47 11.36 1.86 -2.14
N THR A 48 11.95 2.29 -1.03
CA THR A 48 12.92 3.38 -0.98
C THR A 48 14.32 2.81 -0.78
N MET A 49 15.37 3.51 -1.24
CA MET A 49 16.75 3.14 -1.00
C MET A 49 17.50 4.32 -0.38
N ASP A 50 18.25 4.07 0.68
CA ASP A 50 19.05 5.10 1.33
C ASP A 50 20.44 5.24 0.69
N ALA A 51 21.20 6.26 1.10
CA ALA A 51 22.54 6.55 0.58
C ALA A 51 23.58 5.43 0.84
N LEU A 52 23.29 4.50 1.74
CA LEU A 52 24.14 3.34 2.04
C LEU A 52 23.72 2.10 1.24
N GLY A 53 22.66 2.20 0.44
CA GLY A 53 22.15 1.10 -0.37
C GLY A 53 21.19 0.16 0.36
N PHE A 54 20.76 0.50 1.58
CA PHE A 54 19.72 -0.26 2.25
C PHE A 54 18.35 0.00 1.64
N LEU A 55 17.67 -1.09 1.30
CA LEU A 55 16.39 -1.08 0.63
C LEU A 55 15.27 -1.36 1.65
N ARG A 56 14.29 -0.45 1.73
CA ARG A 56 13.09 -0.61 2.55
C ARG A 56 11.89 -0.82 1.64
N ILE A 57 11.30 -2.02 1.66
CA ILE A 57 10.04 -2.30 0.94
C ILE A 57 8.93 -1.52 1.65
N THR A 58 8.21 -0.69 0.89
CA THR A 58 7.15 0.19 1.41
C THR A 58 5.76 -0.32 1.06
N ASP A 59 5.57 -0.88 -0.13
CA ASP A 59 4.26 -1.37 -0.57
C ASP A 59 4.39 -2.27 -1.81
N ARG A 60 3.25 -2.69 -2.34
CA ARG A 60 3.13 -3.32 -3.67
C ARG A 60 2.55 -2.34 -4.67
N THR A 61 3.01 -2.40 -5.91
CA THR A 61 2.54 -1.52 -7.00
C THR A 61 1.01 -1.51 -7.13
N LYS A 62 0.36 -2.66 -6.91
CA LYS A 62 -1.10 -2.85 -6.98
C LYS A 62 -1.86 -2.33 -5.76
N ASP A 63 -1.18 -2.13 -4.63
CA ASP A 63 -1.77 -1.71 -3.36
C ASP A 63 -1.43 -0.26 -3.02
N LEU A 64 -0.42 0.29 -3.70
CA LEU A 64 -0.02 1.69 -3.61
C LEU A 64 -1.15 2.60 -4.11
N ILE A 65 -1.45 3.65 -3.36
CA ILE A 65 -2.55 4.58 -3.65
C ILE A 65 -1.99 5.76 -4.43
N LYS A 66 -2.54 6.03 -5.60
CA LYS A 66 -2.09 7.10 -6.52
C LYS A 66 -3.03 8.31 -6.41
N SER A 67 -2.73 9.20 -5.49
CA SER A 67 -3.57 10.36 -5.18
C SER A 67 -2.93 11.66 -5.69
N GLY A 68 -3.57 12.30 -6.67
CA GLY A 68 -3.11 13.58 -7.20
C GLY A 68 -1.72 13.57 -7.84
N GLY A 69 -1.27 12.43 -8.36
CA GLY A 69 0.07 12.25 -8.91
C GLY A 69 1.14 11.84 -7.91
N GLU A 70 0.81 11.82 -6.62
CA GLU A 70 1.68 11.38 -5.54
C GLU A 70 1.34 9.97 -5.07
N TRP A 71 2.31 9.27 -4.51
CA TRP A 71 2.14 7.92 -4.00
C TRP A 71 1.94 7.92 -2.49
N ILE A 72 0.93 7.18 -2.01
CA ILE A 72 0.66 6.96 -0.60
C ILE A 72 0.83 5.46 -0.34
N SER A 73 1.70 5.10 0.62
CA SER A 73 1.86 3.71 1.05
C SER A 73 0.66 3.27 1.88
N SER A 74 -0.04 2.25 1.41
CA SER A 74 -1.13 1.62 2.16
C SER A 74 -0.62 0.92 3.42
N VAL A 75 0.58 0.33 3.36
CA VAL A 75 1.22 -0.38 4.48
C VAL A 75 1.63 0.58 5.59
N ASP A 76 2.21 1.75 5.25
CA ASP A 76 2.59 2.74 6.27
C ASP A 76 1.34 3.29 6.99
N LEU A 77 0.23 3.55 6.25
CA LEU A 77 -1.05 3.94 6.85
C LEU A 77 -1.61 2.84 7.77
N GLU A 78 -1.58 1.58 7.33
CA GLU A 78 -2.01 0.42 8.14
C GLU A 78 -1.23 0.32 9.44
N ASN A 79 0.10 0.41 9.37
CA ASN A 79 0.98 0.34 10.53
C ASN A 79 0.69 1.48 11.52
N ALA A 80 0.50 2.70 11.04
CA ALA A 80 0.17 3.83 11.88
C ALA A 80 -1.22 3.69 12.52
N LEU A 81 -2.22 3.23 11.76
CA LEU A 81 -3.56 2.97 12.30
C LEU A 81 -3.55 1.87 13.36
N MET A 82 -2.80 0.78 13.14
CA MET A 82 -2.66 -0.31 14.12
C MET A 82 -1.88 0.11 15.38
N ALA A 83 -1.11 1.19 15.34
CA ALA A 83 -0.50 1.79 16.53
C ALA A 83 -1.53 2.52 17.42
N HIS A 84 -2.73 2.81 16.92
CA HIS A 84 -3.81 3.42 17.72
C HIS A 84 -4.32 2.44 18.79
N PRO A 85 -4.49 2.88 20.07
CA PRO A 85 -4.81 1.99 21.19
C PRO A 85 -6.13 1.20 21.04
N LEU A 86 -7.09 1.72 20.29
CA LEU A 86 -8.40 1.10 20.07
C LEU A 86 -8.48 0.20 18.83
N ILE A 87 -7.49 0.21 17.94
CA ILE A 87 -7.50 -0.56 16.70
C ILE A 87 -6.79 -1.90 16.89
N ALA A 88 -7.45 -2.98 16.48
CA ALA A 88 -6.88 -4.32 16.46
C ALA A 88 -6.20 -4.63 15.12
N GLU A 89 -6.88 -4.32 14.00
CA GLU A 89 -6.36 -4.49 12.65
C GLU A 89 -6.78 -3.30 11.78
N ALA A 90 -5.98 -2.98 10.79
CA ALA A 90 -6.33 -2.02 9.75
C ALA A 90 -5.84 -2.52 8.38
N ALA A 91 -6.66 -2.34 7.37
CA ALA A 91 -6.30 -2.54 5.97
C ALA A 91 -6.72 -1.32 5.17
N VAL A 92 -5.80 -0.80 4.36
CA VAL A 92 -6.04 0.40 3.56
C VAL A 92 -6.03 0.02 2.08
N ILE A 93 -7.06 0.48 1.36
CA ILE A 93 -7.22 0.26 -0.07
C ILE A 93 -7.37 1.59 -0.80
N ALA A 94 -6.99 1.60 -2.07
CA ALA A 94 -7.34 2.68 -2.98
C ALA A 94 -8.80 2.55 -3.41
N ILE A 95 -9.55 3.64 -3.36
CA ILE A 95 -10.86 3.77 -4.00
C ILE A 95 -10.79 4.87 -5.06
N PRO A 96 -11.53 4.74 -6.18
CA PRO A 96 -11.57 5.77 -7.21
C PRO A 96 -12.09 7.11 -6.68
N ASP A 97 -11.46 8.19 -7.11
CA ASP A 97 -11.85 9.57 -6.79
C ASP A 97 -11.79 10.43 -8.06
N GLU A 98 -12.83 11.24 -8.30
CA GLU A 98 -12.96 12.05 -9.52
C GLU A 98 -11.88 13.15 -9.62
N LYS A 99 -11.44 13.68 -8.48
CA LYS A 99 -10.48 14.80 -8.43
C LYS A 99 -9.04 14.32 -8.32
N TRP A 100 -8.81 13.27 -7.53
CA TRP A 100 -7.48 12.83 -7.14
C TRP A 100 -7.05 11.50 -7.79
N SER A 101 -7.86 10.95 -8.70
CA SER A 101 -7.77 9.61 -9.27
C SER A 101 -8.08 8.52 -8.25
N GLU A 102 -7.38 8.49 -7.13
CA GLU A 102 -7.60 7.56 -6.04
C GLU A 102 -7.50 8.27 -4.68
N ARG A 103 -8.27 7.76 -3.71
CA ARG A 103 -8.16 8.15 -2.31
C ARG A 103 -8.03 6.91 -1.43
N PRO A 104 -7.31 7.02 -0.30
CA PRO A 104 -7.26 5.93 0.66
C PRO A 104 -8.60 5.76 1.39
N LEU A 105 -9.06 4.52 1.50
CA LEU A 105 -10.13 4.07 2.38
C LEU A 105 -9.52 3.13 3.41
N ALA A 106 -9.74 3.40 4.70
CA ALA A 106 -9.28 2.55 5.78
C ALA A 106 -10.41 1.66 6.30
N CYS A 107 -10.22 0.34 6.20
CA CYS A 107 -11.06 -0.66 6.85
C CYS A 107 -10.41 -1.02 8.20
N ILE A 108 -11.08 -0.76 9.30
CA ILE A 108 -10.55 -0.94 10.66
C ILE A 108 -11.35 -1.98 11.44
N VAL A 109 -10.64 -2.76 12.23
CA VAL A 109 -11.20 -3.67 13.24
C VAL A 109 -10.91 -3.07 14.61
N VAL A 110 -11.94 -2.80 15.38
CA VAL A 110 -11.83 -2.24 16.73
C VAL A 110 -11.53 -3.37 17.73
N LYS A 111 -10.75 -3.09 18.76
CA LYS A 111 -10.49 -4.06 19.82
C LYS A 111 -11.79 -4.44 20.56
N PRO A 112 -11.93 -5.69 21.02
CA PRO A 112 -13.12 -6.15 21.73
C PRO A 112 -13.50 -5.25 22.91
N GLY A 113 -14.79 -4.90 23.01
CA GLY A 113 -15.31 -4.10 24.11
C GLY A 113 -14.98 -2.60 24.05
N GLN A 114 -14.45 -2.15 22.92
CA GLN A 114 -14.17 -0.71 22.69
C GLN A 114 -15.13 -0.13 21.65
N ASP A 115 -15.41 1.15 21.79
CA ASP A 115 -16.13 1.91 20.77
C ASP A 115 -15.20 2.32 19.62
N ALA A 116 -15.75 2.42 18.42
CA ALA A 116 -15.00 2.87 17.26
C ALA A 116 -14.55 4.33 17.43
N PRO A 117 -13.27 4.64 17.23
CA PRO A 117 -12.79 6.02 17.25
C PRO A 117 -13.41 6.84 16.12
N LEU A 118 -13.63 8.13 16.36
CA LEU A 118 -14.13 9.05 15.35
C LEU A 118 -13.09 9.23 14.20
N ALA A 119 -13.56 9.45 13.00
CA ALA A 119 -12.70 9.68 11.83
C ALA A 119 -11.68 10.81 12.05
N ASP A 120 -12.11 11.91 12.66
CA ASP A 120 -11.23 13.04 12.99
C ASP A 120 -10.11 12.66 13.98
N ALA A 121 -10.40 11.78 14.94
CA ALA A 121 -9.42 11.30 15.91
C ALA A 121 -8.37 10.41 15.20
N LEU A 122 -8.80 9.54 14.27
CA LEU A 122 -7.90 8.72 13.47
C LEU A 122 -7.05 9.57 12.52
N GLY A 123 -7.63 10.59 11.88
CA GLY A 123 -6.90 11.55 11.07
C GLY A 123 -5.84 12.32 11.88
N ALA A 124 -6.20 12.79 13.08
CA ALA A 124 -5.24 13.45 14.00
C ALA A 124 -4.11 12.50 14.42
N HIS A 125 -4.44 11.24 14.72
CA HIS A 125 -3.46 10.22 15.07
C HIS A 125 -2.47 9.97 13.91
N LEU A 126 -2.94 9.86 12.68
CA LEU A 126 -2.07 9.71 11.50
C LEU A 126 -1.15 10.93 11.31
N MET A 127 -1.67 12.14 11.48
CA MET A 127 -0.86 13.36 11.39
C MET A 127 0.23 13.41 12.48
N GLN A 128 -0.04 12.94 13.69
CA GLN A 128 0.96 12.80 14.76
C GLN A 128 2.05 11.77 14.40
N HIS A 129 1.73 10.79 13.55
CA HIS A 129 2.68 9.80 13.01
C HIS A 129 3.39 10.26 11.72
N GLY A 130 3.30 11.55 11.39
CA GLY A 130 4.07 12.15 10.29
C GLY A 130 3.36 12.15 8.93
N PHE A 131 2.10 11.75 8.85
CA PHE A 131 1.34 11.86 7.61
C PHE A 131 0.83 13.27 7.38
N ALA A 132 0.95 13.78 6.17
CA ALA A 132 0.28 15.01 5.77
C ALA A 132 -1.24 14.77 5.65
N LYS A 133 -2.04 15.80 5.88
CA LYS A 133 -3.51 15.70 5.83
C LYS A 133 -4.03 15.07 4.54
N TRP A 134 -3.42 15.37 3.41
CA TRP A 134 -3.81 14.85 2.11
C TRP A 134 -3.54 13.33 1.93
N GLN A 135 -2.65 12.76 2.75
CA GLN A 135 -2.35 11.32 2.76
C GLN A 135 -3.34 10.53 3.62
N CYS A 136 -4.04 11.21 4.55
CA CYS A 136 -4.97 10.54 5.44
C CYS A 136 -6.22 10.06 4.67
N PRO A 137 -6.81 8.92 5.08
CA PRO A 137 -8.09 8.48 4.56
C PRO A 137 -9.20 9.51 4.79
N ASP A 138 -10.02 9.74 3.78
CA ASP A 138 -11.24 10.55 3.90
C ASP A 138 -12.40 9.73 4.46
N ARG A 139 -12.27 8.39 4.39
CA ARG A 139 -13.31 7.45 4.80
C ARG A 139 -12.72 6.30 5.61
N TYR A 140 -13.41 5.97 6.70
CA TYR A 140 -13.10 4.85 7.60
C TYR A 140 -14.31 3.93 7.71
N GLU A 141 -14.10 2.63 7.46
CA GLU A 141 -15.13 1.61 7.59
C GLU A 141 -14.79 0.67 8.74
N VAL A 142 -15.70 0.51 9.68
CA VAL A 142 -15.57 -0.48 10.75
C VAL A 142 -16.05 -1.82 10.21
N ILE A 143 -15.20 -2.83 10.32
CA ILE A 143 -15.48 -4.20 9.86
C ILE A 143 -15.20 -5.19 10.98
N ASP A 144 -15.84 -6.36 10.94
CA ASP A 144 -15.66 -7.41 11.95
C ASP A 144 -14.28 -8.06 11.87
N ALA A 145 -13.75 -8.25 10.66
CA ALA A 145 -12.44 -8.83 10.41
C ALA A 145 -11.91 -8.40 9.04
N VAL A 146 -10.58 -8.24 8.93
CA VAL A 146 -9.93 -8.08 7.63
C VAL A 146 -9.92 -9.43 6.90
N PRO A 147 -10.45 -9.51 5.66
CA PRO A 147 -10.41 -10.75 4.89
C PRO A 147 -8.97 -11.23 4.70
N ARG A 148 -8.76 -12.55 4.80
CA ARG A 148 -7.43 -13.16 4.66
C ARG A 148 -7.42 -14.22 3.56
N THR A 149 -6.25 -14.37 2.93
CA THR A 149 -5.97 -15.48 2.03
C THR A 149 -5.79 -16.78 2.83
N SER A 150 -5.74 -17.93 2.15
CA SER A 150 -5.42 -19.23 2.78
C SER A 150 -4.06 -19.24 3.50
N THR A 151 -3.14 -18.34 3.13
CA THR A 151 -1.82 -18.19 3.76
C THR A 151 -1.80 -17.15 4.89
N GLY A 152 -2.97 -16.61 5.28
CA GLY A 152 -3.11 -15.65 6.38
C GLY A 152 -2.81 -14.18 6.04
N LYS A 153 -2.45 -13.86 4.79
CA LYS A 153 -2.20 -12.48 4.35
C LYS A 153 -3.51 -11.72 4.14
N PHE A 154 -3.52 -10.41 4.38
CA PHE A 154 -4.66 -9.54 4.08
C PHE A 154 -5.06 -9.66 2.61
N TRP A 155 -6.34 -9.90 2.37
CA TRP A 155 -6.90 -10.04 1.03
C TRP A 155 -7.61 -8.76 0.60
N LYS A 156 -6.81 -7.74 0.26
CA LYS A 156 -7.30 -6.41 -0.12
C LYS A 156 -8.25 -6.43 -1.33
N LEU A 157 -8.12 -7.41 -2.23
CA LEU A 157 -9.05 -7.56 -3.36
C LEU A 157 -10.50 -7.70 -2.89
N LYS A 158 -10.75 -8.51 -1.85
CA LYS A 158 -12.09 -8.65 -1.24
C LYS A 158 -12.64 -7.36 -0.67
N LEU A 159 -11.76 -6.52 -0.10
CA LEU A 159 -12.17 -5.19 0.38
C LEU A 159 -12.54 -4.26 -0.77
N ARG A 160 -11.77 -4.28 -1.87
CA ARG A 160 -12.10 -3.50 -3.09
C ARG A 160 -13.42 -3.92 -3.72
N GLU A 161 -13.73 -5.23 -3.73
CA GLU A 161 -15.02 -5.76 -4.17
C GLU A 161 -16.18 -5.28 -3.29
N ARG A 162 -15.96 -5.21 -1.96
CA ARG A 162 -16.97 -4.77 -0.98
C ARG A 162 -17.18 -3.25 -0.99
N PHE A 163 -16.13 -2.48 -1.26
CA PHE A 163 -16.14 -1.01 -1.23
C PHE A 163 -15.62 -0.46 -2.58
N PRO A 164 -16.42 -0.56 -3.65
CA PRO A 164 -15.98 -0.17 -5.00
C PRO A 164 -15.86 1.35 -5.18
N ARG A 165 -16.53 2.15 -4.31
CA ARG A 165 -16.50 3.63 -4.24
C ARG A 165 -16.77 4.13 -2.83
#